data_2dd928fe0c8cab42ca35bb0e4729ebf1
#
_entry.id   2dd928fe0c8cab42ca35bb0e4729ebf1
#
_cell.length_a   1.000
_cell.length_b   1.000
_cell.length_c   1.000
_cell.angle_alpha   90.00
_cell.angle_beta   90.00
_cell.angle_gamma   90.00
#
_symmetry.space_group_name_H-M   'P 1'
#
loop_
_entity.id
_entity.type
_entity.pdbx_description
1 polymer ?
#
loop_
_entity_poly.entity_id
_entity_poly.type
_entity_poly.pdbx_seq_one_letter_code
_entity_poly.pdbx_strand_id
1 'polypeptide(L)'
;LDSTIVAGLWKFNKYKYDFQFLAGNYYKDIALGTGWAGNIKNVGFKTELTYFHPKTNIIDSAGSMSLSTTFDYSFKKGIYINGSVLFNSMGTNVPLNNGNLFQHFLSNISAKNLMPSKWTYFGQVSGAFNPAINGSFSVFYMQGINLLMVMPSIVYDLNQSWELMITCQSAFGEINNKFKNTGTGLFLRLMYNF
;
A
#
# COMPACT_ATOMS: atom_id res chain seq x y z
N LEU A 1 28.57 -10.24 9.55
CA LEU A 1 27.87 -9.29 8.64
C LEU A 1 26.43 -9.70 8.27
N ASP A 2 26.00 -10.92 8.65
CA ASP A 2 24.70 -11.48 8.29
C ASP A 2 23.51 -10.90 9.09
N SER A 3 23.78 -10.02 10.04
CA SER A 3 22.76 -9.35 10.89
C SER A 3 22.73 -7.83 10.69
N THR A 4 23.38 -7.31 9.68
CA THR A 4 23.55 -5.85 9.45
C THR A 4 22.66 -5.36 8.30
N ILE A 5 22.02 -4.21 8.50
CA ILE A 5 21.34 -3.47 7.44
C ILE A 5 22.10 -2.18 7.21
N VAL A 6 22.60 -1.99 5.98
CA VAL A 6 23.25 -0.75 5.54
C VAL A 6 22.80 -0.48 4.11
N ALA A 7 22.32 0.73 3.85
CA ALA A 7 21.91 1.12 2.51
C ALA A 7 22.30 2.55 2.19
N GLY A 8 22.61 2.81 0.92
CA GLY A 8 22.79 4.11 0.33
C GLY A 8 21.63 4.44 -0.60
N LEU A 9 21.17 5.69 -0.57
CA LEU A 9 20.12 6.20 -1.44
C LEU A 9 20.62 7.42 -2.19
N TRP A 10 20.58 7.36 -3.52
CA TRP A 10 20.89 8.49 -4.39
C TRP A 10 19.61 8.99 -5.05
N LYS A 11 19.36 10.32 -4.93
CA LYS A 11 18.19 10.99 -5.52
C LYS A 11 18.63 12.16 -6.37
N PHE A 12 17.96 12.35 -7.49
CA PHE A 12 18.15 13.54 -8.33
C PHE A 12 16.87 13.86 -9.10
N ASN A 13 16.71 15.14 -9.45
CA ASN A 13 15.66 15.60 -10.33
C ASN A 13 16.23 15.89 -11.71
N LYS A 14 15.58 15.42 -12.76
CA LYS A 14 15.91 15.70 -14.16
C LYS A 14 14.64 15.79 -14.99
N TYR A 15 14.53 16.86 -15.82
CA TYR A 15 13.36 17.08 -16.68
C TYR A 15 12.01 17.11 -15.94
N LYS A 16 11.96 17.64 -14.72
CA LYS A 16 10.78 17.66 -13.83
C LYS A 16 10.32 16.28 -13.32
N TYR A 17 11.19 15.27 -13.41
CA TYR A 17 11.00 13.96 -12.85
C TYR A 17 12.01 13.70 -11.74
N ASP A 18 11.54 13.04 -10.69
CA ASP A 18 12.37 12.59 -9.58
C ASP A 18 12.79 11.14 -9.82
N PHE A 19 14.09 10.89 -9.74
CA PHE A 19 14.68 9.57 -9.82
C PHE A 19 15.36 9.23 -8.51
N GLN A 20 15.26 7.99 -8.11
CA GLN A 20 15.96 7.47 -6.95
C GLN A 20 16.54 6.09 -7.24
N PHE A 21 17.72 5.83 -6.69
CA PHE A 21 18.40 4.54 -6.73
C PHE A 21 18.85 4.18 -5.33
N LEU A 22 18.56 2.95 -4.91
CA LEU A 22 18.94 2.39 -3.63
C LEU A 22 19.81 1.17 -3.87
N ALA A 23 20.89 1.07 -3.13
CA ALA A 23 21.70 -0.14 -3.05
C ALA A 23 22.13 -0.36 -1.60
N GLY A 24 22.10 -1.61 -1.15
CA GLY A 24 22.44 -1.90 0.23
C GLY A 24 22.57 -3.37 0.55
N ASN A 25 22.97 -3.59 1.78
CA ASN A 25 22.98 -4.89 2.43
C ASN A 25 21.74 -5.01 3.32
N TYR A 26 20.98 -6.06 3.14
CA TYR A 26 19.82 -6.40 3.96
C TYR A 26 19.97 -7.82 4.49
N TYR A 27 20.59 -7.96 5.66
CA TYR A 27 20.94 -9.26 6.24
C TYR A 27 21.77 -10.11 5.25
N LYS A 28 21.21 -11.23 4.82
CA LYS A 28 21.83 -12.17 3.87
C LYS A 28 21.57 -11.84 2.40
N ASP A 29 20.96 -10.68 2.10
CA ASP A 29 20.62 -10.27 0.75
C ASP A 29 21.34 -8.97 0.36
N ILE A 30 21.51 -8.76 -0.94
CA ILE A 30 21.78 -7.46 -1.55
C ILE A 30 20.45 -6.86 -1.96
N ALA A 31 20.15 -5.67 -1.44
CA ALA A 31 18.95 -4.91 -1.80
C ALA A 31 19.29 -3.90 -2.90
N LEU A 32 18.54 -3.91 -3.99
CA LEU A 32 18.60 -2.94 -5.08
C LEU A 32 17.22 -2.33 -5.26
N GLY A 33 17.16 -1.02 -5.40
CA GLY A 33 15.90 -0.32 -5.60
C GLY A 33 16.02 0.80 -6.60
N THR A 34 14.94 1.08 -7.31
CA THR A 34 14.81 2.25 -8.16
C THR A 34 13.41 2.83 -8.03
N GLY A 35 13.31 4.14 -8.19
CA GLY A 35 12.04 4.83 -8.19
C GLY A 35 12.03 5.96 -9.21
N TRP A 36 10.87 6.20 -9.76
CA TRP A 36 10.61 7.25 -10.71
C TRP A 36 9.26 7.89 -10.40
N ALA A 37 9.24 9.21 -10.22
CA ALA A 37 8.06 9.97 -9.93
C ALA A 37 7.98 11.26 -10.74
N GLY A 38 6.79 11.77 -10.97
CA GLY A 38 6.58 13.01 -11.68
C GLY A 38 5.14 13.20 -12.11
N ASN A 39 4.93 14.10 -13.09
CA ASN A 39 3.61 14.38 -13.63
C ASN A 39 3.61 14.16 -15.15
N ILE A 40 2.60 13.45 -15.62
CA ILE A 40 2.27 13.35 -17.04
C ILE A 40 1.06 14.28 -17.25
N LYS A 41 1.30 15.49 -17.78
CA LYS A 41 0.31 16.59 -17.80
C LYS A 41 -0.14 16.91 -16.36
N ASN A 42 -1.38 16.57 -16.00
CA ASN A 42 -1.99 16.84 -14.69
C ASN A 42 -2.15 15.56 -13.84
N VAL A 43 -1.68 14.42 -14.32
CA VAL A 43 -1.71 13.14 -13.60
C VAL A 43 -0.37 12.94 -12.94
N GLY A 44 -0.37 12.87 -11.61
CA GLY A 44 0.80 12.42 -10.85
C GLY A 44 1.03 10.93 -11.04
N PHE A 45 2.28 10.51 -11.10
CA PHE A 45 2.62 9.10 -11.06
C PHE A 45 3.87 8.86 -10.21
N LYS A 46 3.93 7.68 -9.63
CA LYS A 46 5.08 7.19 -8.87
C LYS A 46 5.22 5.69 -9.11
N THR A 47 6.42 5.27 -9.50
CA THR A 47 6.75 3.85 -9.67
C THR A 47 8.00 3.53 -8.87
N GLU A 48 7.98 2.43 -8.13
CA GLU A 48 9.09 1.95 -7.32
C GLU A 48 9.28 0.45 -7.54
N LEU A 49 10.52 0.05 -7.75
CA LEU A 49 10.96 -1.34 -7.86
C LEU A 49 12.01 -1.62 -6.80
N THR A 50 11.86 -2.71 -6.07
CA THR A 50 12.87 -3.22 -5.15
C THR A 50 13.13 -4.69 -5.42
N TYR A 51 14.40 -5.07 -5.46
CA TYR A 51 14.85 -6.45 -5.65
C TYR A 51 15.85 -6.81 -4.57
N PHE A 52 15.65 -7.97 -3.94
CA PHE A 52 16.55 -8.57 -2.98
C PHE A 52 17.20 -9.80 -3.59
N HIS A 53 18.53 -9.77 -3.72
CA HIS A 53 19.33 -10.86 -4.24
C HIS A 53 20.01 -11.62 -3.11
N PRO A 54 19.78 -12.93 -2.94
CA PRO A 54 20.44 -13.73 -1.89
C PRO A 54 21.95 -13.83 -2.15
N LYS A 55 22.78 -13.65 -1.11
CA LYS A 55 24.25 -13.73 -1.20
C LYS A 55 24.78 -15.16 -1.17
N THR A 56 24.04 -16.05 -0.53
CA THR A 56 24.43 -17.45 -0.33
C THR A 56 23.36 -18.39 -0.86
N ASN A 57 23.81 -19.44 -1.56
CA ASN A 57 22.96 -20.51 -2.13
C ASN A 57 21.81 -20.02 -3.03
N ILE A 58 22.18 -19.60 -4.23
CA ILE A 58 21.23 -19.25 -5.32
C ILE A 58 20.26 -20.42 -5.62
N ILE A 59 20.64 -21.66 -5.28
CA ILE A 59 19.85 -22.87 -5.56
C ILE A 59 18.65 -23.00 -4.59
N ASP A 60 18.81 -22.56 -3.32
CA ASP A 60 17.78 -22.73 -2.28
C ASP A 60 17.06 -21.43 -1.88
N SER A 61 17.50 -20.28 -2.38
CA SER A 61 16.98 -18.97 -1.99
C SER A 61 16.56 -18.16 -3.22
N ALA A 62 15.26 -18.14 -3.51
CA ALA A 62 14.72 -17.27 -4.55
C ALA A 62 14.88 -15.79 -4.17
N GLY A 63 15.31 -14.96 -5.12
CA GLY A 63 15.29 -13.52 -4.97
C GLY A 63 13.85 -13.01 -4.79
N SER A 64 13.68 -11.90 -4.09
CA SER A 64 12.39 -11.25 -3.89
C SER A 64 12.30 -9.95 -4.66
N MET A 65 11.20 -9.74 -5.36
CA MET A 65 10.94 -8.52 -6.15
C MET A 65 9.59 -7.92 -5.77
N SER A 66 9.57 -6.62 -5.54
CA SER A 66 8.36 -5.83 -5.37
C SER A 66 8.35 -4.67 -6.35
N LEU A 67 7.23 -4.47 -7.03
CA LEU A 67 7.01 -3.35 -7.95
C LEU A 67 5.70 -2.68 -7.57
N SER A 68 5.72 -1.37 -7.35
CA SER A 68 4.51 -0.58 -7.16
C SER A 68 4.42 0.53 -8.18
N THR A 69 3.21 0.79 -8.65
CA THR A 69 2.90 1.94 -9.51
C THR A 69 1.63 2.59 -9.02
N THR A 70 1.69 3.90 -8.82
CA THR A 70 0.59 4.73 -8.33
C THR A 70 0.34 5.86 -9.33
N PHE A 71 -0.93 6.14 -9.58
CA PHE A 71 -1.39 7.31 -10.33
C PHE A 71 -2.37 8.10 -9.48
N ASP A 72 -2.30 9.42 -9.56
CA ASP A 72 -3.24 10.29 -8.87
C ASP A 72 -3.65 11.49 -9.73
N TYR A 73 -4.83 11.99 -9.45
CA TYR A 73 -5.37 13.15 -10.13
C TYR A 73 -6.29 13.98 -9.23
N SER A 74 -6.07 15.29 -9.24
CA SER A 74 -6.92 16.26 -8.54
C SER A 74 -7.79 17.02 -9.52
N PHE A 75 -9.10 16.88 -9.38
CA PHE A 75 -10.08 17.61 -10.19
C PHE A 75 -10.26 19.05 -9.69
N LYS A 76 -10.64 19.96 -10.56
CA LYS A 76 -10.86 21.38 -10.24
C LYS A 76 -11.89 21.62 -9.12
N LYS A 77 -12.80 20.69 -8.89
CA LYS A 77 -13.84 20.77 -7.84
C LYS A 77 -13.40 20.19 -6.50
N GLY A 78 -12.10 19.94 -6.29
CA GLY A 78 -11.57 19.42 -5.02
C GLY A 78 -11.74 17.92 -4.84
N ILE A 79 -12.15 17.19 -5.88
CA ILE A 79 -12.16 15.73 -5.84
C ILE A 79 -10.77 15.22 -6.20
N TYR A 80 -10.23 14.35 -5.38
CA TYR A 80 -8.97 13.65 -5.59
C TYR A 80 -9.21 12.17 -5.81
N ILE A 81 -8.58 11.60 -6.79
CA ILE A 81 -8.56 10.15 -7.03
C ILE A 81 -7.13 9.65 -7.03
N ASN A 82 -6.95 8.46 -6.48
CA ASN A 82 -5.68 7.75 -6.46
C ASN A 82 -5.91 6.28 -6.77
N GLY A 83 -5.01 5.68 -7.55
CA GLY A 83 -5.04 4.26 -7.84
C GLY A 83 -3.62 3.70 -7.88
N SER A 84 -3.43 2.52 -7.30
CA SER A 84 -2.14 1.86 -7.33
C SER A 84 -2.23 0.36 -7.53
N VAL A 85 -1.17 -0.20 -8.07
CA VAL A 85 -0.95 -1.64 -8.24
C VAL A 85 0.36 -2.00 -7.60
N LEU A 86 0.37 -3.02 -6.77
CA LEU A 86 1.55 -3.63 -6.19
C LEU A 86 1.69 -5.07 -6.66
N PHE A 87 2.83 -5.38 -7.23
CA PHE A 87 3.29 -6.75 -7.47
C PHE A 87 4.29 -7.15 -6.40
N ASN A 88 4.13 -8.35 -5.84
CA ASN A 88 5.04 -8.95 -4.87
C ASN A 88 5.35 -10.39 -5.27
N SER A 89 6.61 -10.67 -5.63
CA SER A 89 7.00 -12.02 -6.08
C SER A 89 6.86 -13.08 -4.99
N MET A 90 6.94 -12.69 -3.70
CA MET A 90 6.79 -13.57 -2.53
C MET A 90 5.33 -13.78 -2.12
N GLY A 91 4.40 -13.00 -2.70
CA GLY A 91 2.98 -13.11 -2.40
C GLY A 91 2.37 -14.40 -2.95
N THR A 92 1.32 -14.87 -2.28
CA THR A 92 0.56 -16.05 -2.70
C THR A 92 -0.49 -15.74 -3.77
N ASN A 93 -0.81 -16.75 -4.59
CA ASN A 93 -1.95 -16.75 -5.52
C ASN A 93 -3.05 -17.74 -5.08
N VAL A 94 -2.95 -18.27 -3.88
CA VAL A 94 -3.88 -19.32 -3.41
C VAL A 94 -4.82 -18.71 -2.37
N PRO A 95 -6.16 -18.90 -2.47
CA PRO A 95 -7.10 -18.49 -1.45
C PRO A 95 -6.74 -19.08 -0.09
N LEU A 96 -6.86 -18.30 0.95
CA LEU A 96 -6.57 -18.73 2.31
C LEU A 96 -7.81 -19.46 2.86
N ASN A 97 -7.78 -20.81 2.82
CA ASN A 97 -8.91 -21.67 3.16
C ASN A 97 -9.29 -21.68 4.65
N ASN A 98 -8.47 -21.11 5.55
CA ASN A 98 -8.72 -21.15 6.99
C ASN A 98 -8.80 -19.72 7.55
N GLY A 99 -9.84 -19.44 8.30
CA GLY A 99 -10.32 -18.16 8.83
C GLY A 99 -9.38 -17.22 9.59
N ASN A 100 -8.07 -17.42 9.53
CA ASN A 100 -7.07 -16.54 10.15
C ASN A 100 -6.38 -15.62 9.13
N LEU A 101 -7.15 -15.07 8.18
CA LEU A 101 -6.68 -14.12 7.17
C LEU A 101 -5.86 -12.97 7.79
N PHE A 102 -6.32 -12.43 8.90
CA PHE A 102 -5.68 -11.30 9.56
C PHE A 102 -4.35 -11.67 10.23
N GLN A 103 -4.26 -12.83 10.87
CA GLN A 103 -3.00 -13.32 11.46
C GLN A 103 -1.97 -13.65 10.37
N HIS A 104 -2.39 -14.27 9.28
CA HIS A 104 -1.50 -14.56 8.14
C HIS A 104 -1.01 -13.28 7.46
N PHE A 105 -1.86 -12.24 7.43
CA PHE A 105 -1.52 -10.92 6.94
C PHE A 105 -0.41 -10.28 7.79
N LEU A 106 -0.52 -10.33 9.11
CA LEU A 106 0.44 -9.67 10.02
C LEU A 106 1.75 -10.44 10.21
N SER A 107 1.72 -11.77 10.14
CA SER A 107 2.88 -12.60 10.48
C SER A 107 4.00 -12.61 9.43
N ASN A 108 3.71 -12.22 8.18
CA ASN A 108 4.63 -12.38 7.06
C ASN A 108 5.07 -11.05 6.41
N ILE A 109 4.69 -9.90 7.00
CA ILE A 109 5.10 -8.60 6.44
C ILE A 109 6.57 -8.34 6.75
N SER A 110 7.35 -8.05 5.72
CA SER A 110 8.76 -7.67 5.81
C SER A 110 9.13 -6.78 4.62
N ALA A 111 10.32 -6.20 4.63
CA ALA A 111 10.81 -5.43 3.47
C ALA A 111 10.87 -6.28 2.18
N LYS A 112 11.01 -7.59 2.29
CA LYS A 112 11.00 -8.54 1.16
C LYS A 112 9.59 -8.99 0.76
N ASN A 113 8.62 -8.87 1.66
CA ASN A 113 7.24 -9.34 1.49
C ASN A 113 6.27 -8.27 2.01
N LEU A 114 5.96 -7.28 1.18
CA LEU A 114 5.16 -6.12 1.56
C LEU A 114 3.66 -6.43 1.69
N MET A 115 3.17 -7.41 0.94
CA MET A 115 1.76 -7.81 0.90
C MET A 115 1.63 -9.33 0.78
N PRO A 116 0.61 -9.94 1.39
CA PRO A 116 0.45 -11.39 1.36
C PRO A 116 0.06 -11.92 -0.02
N SER A 117 -0.57 -11.11 -0.86
CA SER A 117 -0.94 -11.50 -2.23
C SER A 117 0.11 -11.10 -3.25
N LYS A 118 0.17 -11.85 -4.37
CA LYS A 118 1.07 -11.55 -5.47
C LYS A 118 0.72 -10.24 -6.18
N TRP A 119 -0.58 -9.95 -6.30
CA TRP A 119 -1.09 -8.71 -6.85
C TRP A 119 -2.05 -8.05 -5.87
N THR A 120 -1.81 -6.78 -5.56
CA THR A 120 -2.69 -5.95 -4.75
C THR A 120 -3.06 -4.70 -5.55
N TYR A 121 -4.35 -4.41 -5.61
CA TYR A 121 -4.91 -3.22 -6.25
C TYR A 121 -5.47 -2.31 -5.17
N PHE A 122 -5.20 -1.03 -5.29
CA PHE A 122 -5.72 0.01 -4.41
C PHE A 122 -6.42 1.08 -5.23
N GLY A 123 -7.54 1.57 -4.75
CA GLY A 123 -8.24 2.71 -5.29
C GLY A 123 -8.78 3.60 -4.19
N GLN A 124 -8.73 4.91 -4.38
CA GLN A 124 -9.28 5.88 -3.45
C GLN A 124 -9.90 7.04 -4.20
N VAL A 125 -11.02 7.51 -3.70
CA VAL A 125 -11.59 8.81 -4.05
C VAL A 125 -11.81 9.59 -2.76
N SER A 126 -11.48 10.89 -2.77
CA SER A 126 -11.71 11.77 -1.64
C SER A 126 -12.09 13.17 -2.10
N GLY A 127 -12.76 13.93 -1.26
CA GLY A 127 -13.14 15.30 -1.54
C GLY A 127 -13.91 15.93 -0.40
N ALA A 128 -13.99 17.25 -0.44
CA ALA A 128 -14.79 18.02 0.50
C ALA A 128 -16.25 18.06 0.03
N PHE A 129 -17.19 17.68 0.91
CA PHE A 129 -18.62 17.91 0.72
C PHE A 129 -18.99 19.36 1.00
N ASN A 130 -18.32 19.94 2.00
CA ASN A 130 -18.37 21.36 2.36
C ASN A 130 -17.05 21.74 3.11
N PRO A 131 -16.83 23.00 3.49
CA PRO A 131 -15.60 23.40 4.18
C PRO A 131 -15.30 22.67 5.49
N ALA A 132 -16.32 22.11 6.16
CA ALA A 132 -16.18 21.40 7.43
C ALA A 132 -16.19 19.86 7.28
N ILE A 133 -16.59 19.32 6.13
CA ILE A 133 -16.76 17.87 5.95
C ILE A 133 -15.97 17.38 4.76
N ASN A 134 -15.00 16.52 5.04
CA ASN A 134 -14.24 15.78 4.05
C ASN A 134 -14.61 14.30 4.08
N GLY A 135 -14.81 13.71 2.92
CA GLY A 135 -15.08 12.29 2.79
C GLY A 135 -14.04 11.59 1.95
N SER A 136 -13.81 10.33 2.26
CA SER A 136 -13.01 9.45 1.43
C SER A 136 -13.60 8.04 1.37
N PHE A 137 -13.36 7.37 0.26
CA PHE A 137 -13.68 5.97 0.06
C PHE A 137 -12.47 5.28 -0.53
N SER A 138 -11.94 4.29 0.19
CA SER A 138 -10.80 3.50 -0.25
C SER A 138 -11.17 2.03 -0.39
N VAL A 139 -10.56 1.38 -1.37
CA VAL A 139 -10.73 -0.04 -1.64
C VAL A 139 -9.38 -0.70 -1.87
N PHE A 140 -9.17 -1.87 -1.26
CA PHE A 140 -8.07 -2.79 -1.55
C PHE A 140 -8.62 -4.09 -2.06
N TYR A 141 -8.06 -4.60 -3.13
CA TYR A 141 -8.32 -5.94 -3.61
C TYR A 141 -7.02 -6.72 -3.74
N MET A 142 -6.93 -7.84 -3.05
CA MET A 142 -5.78 -8.74 -3.05
C MET A 142 -6.12 -9.98 -3.87
N GLN A 143 -5.67 -9.95 -5.13
CA GLN A 143 -5.86 -11.05 -6.05
C GLN A 143 -5.08 -12.28 -5.59
N GLY A 144 -5.65 -13.45 -5.76
CA GLY A 144 -5.07 -14.74 -5.36
C GLY A 144 -5.59 -15.21 -4.00
N ILE A 145 -5.58 -14.35 -2.98
CA ILE A 145 -6.23 -14.65 -1.71
C ILE A 145 -7.72 -14.27 -1.70
N ASN A 146 -8.20 -13.62 -2.76
CA ASN A 146 -9.58 -13.16 -2.94
C ASN A 146 -10.11 -12.36 -1.74
N LEU A 147 -9.32 -11.37 -1.29
CA LEU A 147 -9.70 -10.48 -0.19
C LEU A 147 -9.97 -9.08 -0.72
N LEU A 148 -11.15 -8.57 -0.44
CA LEU A 148 -11.57 -7.19 -0.69
C LEU A 148 -11.73 -6.47 0.64
N MET A 149 -11.11 -5.31 0.78
CA MET A 149 -11.31 -4.42 1.92
C MET A 149 -11.87 -3.08 1.43
N VAL A 150 -12.91 -2.59 2.09
CA VAL A 150 -13.52 -1.29 1.80
C VAL A 150 -13.47 -0.41 3.05
N MET A 151 -13.11 0.86 2.87
CA MET A 151 -12.88 1.79 3.97
C MET A 151 -13.45 3.17 3.63
N PRO A 152 -14.77 3.39 3.83
CA PRO A 152 -15.34 4.73 3.89
C PRO A 152 -14.86 5.47 5.14
N SER A 153 -14.53 6.75 4.98
CA SER A 153 -14.13 7.63 6.08
C SER A 153 -14.71 9.02 5.89
N ILE A 154 -15.11 9.62 7.00
CA ILE A 154 -15.57 11.01 7.06
C ILE A 154 -14.77 11.72 8.14
N VAL A 155 -14.29 12.90 7.80
CA VAL A 155 -13.63 13.85 8.72
C VAL A 155 -14.54 15.05 8.84
N TYR A 156 -14.88 15.42 10.06
CA TYR A 156 -15.73 16.55 10.39
C TYR A 156 -15.02 17.52 11.33
N ASP A 157 -14.78 18.73 10.86
CA ASP A 157 -14.28 19.83 11.65
C ASP A 157 -15.42 20.39 12.51
N LEU A 158 -15.48 19.98 13.78
CA LEU A 158 -16.49 20.45 14.73
C LEU A 158 -16.36 21.95 15.01
N ASN A 159 -15.13 22.43 15.06
CA ASN A 159 -14.74 23.84 15.12
C ASN A 159 -13.25 24.00 14.77
N GLN A 160 -12.67 25.20 14.97
CA GLN A 160 -11.26 25.47 14.64
C GLN A 160 -10.25 24.60 15.39
N SER A 161 -10.63 24.02 16.53
CA SER A 161 -9.75 23.21 17.39
C SER A 161 -10.10 21.73 17.44
N TRP A 162 -11.32 21.34 17.11
CA TRP A 162 -11.77 19.95 17.25
C TRP A 162 -12.13 19.33 15.90
N GLU A 163 -11.57 18.16 15.65
CA GLU A 163 -11.83 17.32 14.48
C GLU A 163 -12.32 15.94 14.93
N LEU A 164 -13.38 15.46 14.32
CA LEU A 164 -13.92 14.11 14.49
C LEU A 164 -13.72 13.32 13.19
N MET A 165 -13.02 12.19 13.26
CA MET A 165 -12.90 11.25 12.17
C MET A 165 -13.66 9.96 12.49
N ILE A 166 -14.46 9.51 11.54
CA ILE A 166 -15.20 8.24 11.59
C ILE A 166 -14.73 7.41 10.39
N THR A 167 -14.22 6.23 10.64
CA THR A 167 -13.79 5.28 9.58
C THR A 167 -14.43 3.93 9.83
N CYS A 168 -15.15 3.42 8.83
CA CYS A 168 -15.58 2.03 8.80
C CYS A 168 -14.61 1.22 7.95
N GLN A 169 -14.26 0.03 8.40
CA GLN A 169 -13.42 -0.89 7.65
C GLN A 169 -14.12 -2.24 7.59
N SER A 170 -14.43 -2.70 6.38
CA SER A 170 -15.05 -4.00 6.15
C SER A 170 -14.19 -4.84 5.24
N ALA A 171 -13.98 -6.09 5.63
CA ALA A 171 -13.23 -7.07 4.87
C ALA A 171 -14.17 -8.17 4.36
N PHE A 172 -14.00 -8.53 3.09
CA PHE A 172 -14.75 -9.58 2.42
C PHE A 172 -13.75 -10.55 1.80
N GLY A 173 -13.90 -11.83 2.07
CA GLY A 173 -13.00 -12.85 1.56
C GLY A 173 -13.70 -14.13 1.19
N GLU A 174 -13.01 -14.99 0.46
CA GLU A 174 -13.50 -16.30 0.08
C GLU A 174 -13.32 -17.29 1.23
N ILE A 175 -14.45 -17.81 1.75
CA ILE A 175 -14.50 -18.84 2.78
C ILE A 175 -15.39 -19.97 2.25
N ASN A 176 -14.84 -21.18 2.13
CA ASN A 176 -15.52 -22.35 1.59
C ASN A 176 -16.19 -22.08 0.22
N ASN A 177 -15.42 -21.50 -0.72
CA ASN A 177 -15.85 -21.12 -2.06
C ASN A 177 -17.03 -20.11 -2.09
N LYS A 178 -17.24 -19.36 -1.01
CA LYS A 178 -18.26 -18.30 -0.92
C LYS A 178 -17.61 -17.01 -0.46
N PHE A 179 -17.87 -15.94 -1.20
CA PHE A 179 -17.40 -14.61 -0.84
C PHE A 179 -18.30 -14.04 0.27
N LYS A 180 -17.73 -13.78 1.45
CA LYS A 180 -18.47 -13.35 2.66
C LYS A 180 -17.73 -12.24 3.37
N ASN A 181 -18.47 -11.47 4.15
CA ASN A 181 -17.88 -10.55 5.13
C ASN A 181 -17.09 -11.37 6.17
N THR A 182 -15.82 -11.03 6.34
CA THR A 182 -14.87 -11.67 7.28
C THR A 182 -14.65 -10.85 8.54
N GLY A 183 -15.11 -9.59 8.53
CA GLY A 183 -15.03 -8.69 9.67
C GLY A 183 -15.34 -7.26 9.28
N THR A 184 -15.94 -6.53 10.23
CA THR A 184 -16.20 -5.09 10.10
C THR A 184 -15.81 -4.41 11.39
N GLY A 185 -15.05 -3.32 11.29
CA GLY A 185 -14.64 -2.46 12.39
C GLY A 185 -15.12 -1.02 12.17
N LEU A 186 -15.48 -0.35 13.24
CA LEU A 186 -15.75 1.08 13.27
C LEU A 186 -14.73 1.77 14.17
N PHE A 187 -14.08 2.79 13.64
CA PHE A 187 -13.05 3.54 14.32
C PHE A 187 -13.50 5.00 14.46
N LEU A 188 -13.37 5.52 15.66
CA LEU A 188 -13.64 6.92 16.00
C LEU A 188 -12.35 7.54 16.51
N ARG A 189 -12.01 8.71 15.99
CA ARG A 189 -10.90 9.53 16.46
C ARG A 189 -11.38 10.94 16.68
N LEU A 190 -11.17 11.43 17.89
CA LEU A 190 -11.35 12.84 18.23
C LEU A 190 -9.97 13.47 18.42
N MET A 191 -9.71 14.55 17.71
CA MET A 191 -8.44 15.28 17.76
C MET A 191 -8.68 16.71 18.19
N TYR A 192 -7.83 17.20 19.08
CA TYR A 192 -7.77 18.60 19.49
C TYR A 192 -6.48 19.25 18.99
N ASN A 193 -6.61 20.37 18.29
CA ASN A 193 -5.52 21.18 17.80
C ASN A 193 -5.47 22.48 18.62
N PHE A 194 -4.35 22.80 19.20
CA PHE A 194 -4.13 23.99 20.03
C PHE A 194 -3.14 24.96 19.36
#